data_bc7327f752b2f5cac9dca8553ac9152a
#
_entry.id   bc7327f752b2f5cac9dca8553ac9152a
#
_cell.length_a   1.000
_cell.length_b   1.000
_cell.length_c   1.000
_cell.angle_alpha   90.00
_cell.angle_beta   90.00
_cell.angle_gamma   90.00
#
_symmetry.space_group_name_H-M   'P 1'
#
loop_
_entity.id
_entity.type
_entity.pdbx_description
1 polymer ?
#
loop_
_entity_poly.entity_id
_entity_poly.type
_entity_poly.pdbx_seq_one_letter_code
_entity_poly.pdbx_strand_id
1 'polypeptide(L)'
;MKIAIVGSGYVGLVSGACFSDMGIEVTCVDVNEEKIKSLRQHKVPIYEPGLQAMVERNCKASRLNFTTSLKEALDSGVEAVFSAVGTPPDEDGSADLSYVLGVAREIGQNINNYVCVVTKSTVPVGTATLVREAVQEELDKRGVNVEFDVASNPEFFKEGAAIADFMSPDRVVVGVDTPRARKLMERIYRPFTLSSDRMIFTDIRSAEMIKYAANAMLAT
;
A
#
# COMPACT_ATOMS: atom_id res chain seq x y z
N MET A 1 7.09 5.05 13.62
CA MET A 1 6.30 4.07 12.88
C MET A 1 6.93 3.90 11.51
N LYS A 2 7.11 2.65 11.09
CA LYS A 2 7.71 2.30 9.81
C LYS A 2 6.71 1.52 8.97
N ILE A 3 6.64 1.82 7.67
CA ILE A 3 5.80 1.09 6.71
C ILE A 3 6.59 0.82 5.43
N ALA A 4 6.22 -0.23 4.71
CA ALA A 4 6.68 -0.48 3.34
C ALA A 4 5.54 -0.28 2.34
N ILE A 5 5.89 0.14 1.13
CA ILE A 5 4.97 0.22 0.00
C ILE A 5 5.59 -0.53 -1.17
N VAL A 6 4.94 -1.58 -1.62
CA VAL A 6 5.40 -2.41 -2.74
C VAL A 6 4.68 -1.98 -4.02
N GLY A 7 5.48 -1.62 -5.02
CA GLY A 7 5.04 -0.98 -6.24
C GLY A 7 5.24 0.53 -6.19
N SER A 8 6.26 1.04 -6.90
CA SER A 8 6.55 2.48 -7.02
C SER A 8 5.95 3.05 -8.33
N GLY A 9 4.75 2.64 -8.67
CA GLY A 9 3.91 3.27 -9.67
C GLY A 9 3.28 4.56 -9.13
N TYR A 10 2.28 5.09 -9.85
CA TYR A 10 1.62 6.34 -9.48
C TYR A 10 1.07 6.29 -8.05
N VAL A 11 0.23 5.31 -7.75
CA VAL A 11 -0.42 5.16 -6.43
C VAL A 11 0.59 4.96 -5.31
N GLY A 12 1.55 4.05 -5.51
CA GLY A 12 2.53 3.72 -4.48
C GLY A 12 3.48 4.88 -4.18
N LEU A 13 3.97 5.56 -5.21
CA LEU A 13 4.92 6.67 -5.02
C LEU A 13 4.26 7.89 -4.40
N VAL A 14 3.04 8.27 -4.83
CA VAL A 14 2.27 9.36 -4.22
C VAL A 14 1.96 9.02 -2.76
N SER A 15 1.47 7.80 -2.48
CA SER A 15 1.18 7.37 -1.10
C SER A 15 2.43 7.41 -0.22
N GLY A 16 3.56 6.89 -0.73
CA GLY A 16 4.83 6.88 0.00
C GLY A 16 5.34 8.27 0.34
N ALA A 17 5.29 9.18 -0.63
CA ALA A 17 5.66 10.56 -0.44
C ALA A 17 4.77 11.27 0.60
N CYS A 18 3.44 11.09 0.50
CA CYS A 18 2.49 11.71 1.41
C CYS A 18 2.61 11.17 2.85
N PHE A 19 2.72 9.84 3.02
CA PHE A 19 2.94 9.25 4.34
C PHE A 19 4.25 9.74 4.98
N SER A 20 5.34 9.82 4.19
CA SER A 20 6.63 10.28 4.68
C SER A 20 6.60 11.77 5.05
N ASP A 21 5.82 12.57 4.33
CA ASP A 21 5.67 13.99 4.61
C ASP A 21 4.96 14.26 5.94
N MET A 22 4.12 13.33 6.37
CA MET A 22 3.48 13.36 7.69
C MET A 22 4.30 12.68 8.80
N GLY A 23 5.57 12.37 8.54
CA GLY A 23 6.52 11.90 9.55
C GLY A 23 6.57 10.37 9.72
N ILE A 24 5.92 9.59 8.86
CA ILE A 24 6.06 8.14 8.82
C ILE A 24 7.35 7.78 8.08
N GLU A 25 8.12 6.85 8.59
CA GLU A 25 9.28 6.30 7.88
C GLU A 25 8.79 5.28 6.84
N VAL A 26 9.01 5.58 5.57
CA VAL A 26 8.49 4.79 4.45
C VAL A 26 9.62 4.21 3.62
N THR A 27 9.54 2.93 3.32
CA THR A 27 10.39 2.28 2.32
C THR A 27 9.53 1.85 1.14
N CYS A 28 9.74 2.47 -0.01
CA CYS A 28 9.13 2.07 -1.27
C CYS A 28 9.98 0.96 -1.93
N VAL A 29 9.31 -0.13 -2.30
CA VAL A 29 9.92 -1.30 -2.92
C VAL A 29 9.41 -1.44 -4.35
N ASP A 30 10.30 -1.65 -5.31
CA ASP A 30 9.93 -1.94 -6.71
C ASP A 30 10.99 -2.85 -7.34
N VAL A 31 10.55 -3.85 -8.08
CA VAL A 31 11.46 -4.80 -8.75
C VAL A 31 12.29 -4.17 -9.88
N ASN A 32 11.89 -3.00 -10.37
CA ASN A 32 12.58 -2.29 -11.44
C ASN A 32 13.78 -1.51 -10.89
N GLU A 33 14.98 -2.06 -11.10
CA GLU A 33 16.25 -1.49 -10.63
C GLU A 33 16.51 -0.07 -11.17
N GLU A 34 16.21 0.19 -12.45
CA GLU A 34 16.43 1.50 -13.05
C GLU A 34 15.50 2.56 -12.46
N LYS A 35 14.26 2.18 -12.17
CA LYS A 35 13.31 3.04 -11.48
C LYS A 35 13.81 3.37 -10.07
N ILE A 36 14.21 2.36 -9.29
CA ILE A 36 14.75 2.56 -7.93
C ILE A 36 16.01 3.42 -7.96
N LYS A 37 16.92 3.19 -8.91
CA LYS A 37 18.12 4.01 -9.10
C LYS A 37 17.78 5.48 -9.39
N SER A 38 16.80 5.72 -10.25
CA SER A 38 16.28 7.06 -10.56
C SER A 38 15.68 7.75 -9.32
N LEU A 39 14.84 7.03 -8.58
CA LEU A 39 14.20 7.53 -7.36
C LEU A 39 15.20 7.83 -6.24
N ARG A 40 16.25 7.02 -6.09
CA ARG A 40 17.38 7.29 -5.16
C ARG A 40 18.15 8.56 -5.53
N GLN A 41 18.13 8.97 -6.80
CA GLN A 41 18.65 10.25 -7.28
C GLN A 41 17.60 11.38 -7.21
N HIS A 42 16.49 11.13 -6.55
CA HIS A 42 15.34 12.03 -6.45
C HIS A 42 14.68 12.37 -7.81
N LYS A 43 14.85 11.54 -8.83
CA LYS A 43 14.21 11.72 -10.13
C LYS A 43 12.92 10.93 -10.16
N VAL A 44 11.80 11.62 -10.17
CA VAL A 44 10.46 11.03 -10.16
C VAL A 44 10.02 10.72 -11.59
N PRO A 45 9.69 9.44 -11.93
CA PRO A 45 9.38 9.03 -13.30
C PRO A 45 7.93 9.31 -13.72
N ILE A 46 7.14 9.93 -12.86
CA ILE A 46 5.73 10.25 -13.08
C ILE A 46 5.51 11.75 -12.87
N TYR A 47 4.49 12.29 -13.53
CA TYR A 47 4.09 13.68 -13.36
C TYR A 47 2.94 13.77 -12.36
N GLU A 48 3.17 14.44 -11.24
CA GLU A 48 2.17 14.88 -10.28
C GLU A 48 2.65 16.20 -9.67
N PRO A 49 1.84 17.27 -9.67
CA PRO A 49 2.25 18.55 -9.12
C PRO A 49 2.74 18.46 -7.67
N GLY A 50 3.96 18.93 -7.42
CA GLY A 50 4.57 18.93 -6.09
C GLY A 50 5.25 17.64 -5.66
N LEU A 51 5.07 16.52 -6.36
CA LEU A 51 5.61 15.20 -5.97
C LEU A 51 7.14 15.20 -5.97
N GLN A 52 7.78 15.76 -6.97
CA GLN A 52 9.24 15.85 -7.08
C GLN A 52 9.86 16.50 -5.84
N ALA A 53 9.34 17.66 -5.43
CA ALA A 53 9.83 18.38 -4.25
C ALA A 53 9.54 17.62 -2.95
N MET A 54 8.39 16.93 -2.87
CA MET A 54 8.01 16.12 -1.72
C MET A 54 8.93 14.91 -1.55
N VAL A 55 9.23 14.20 -2.61
CA VAL A 55 10.19 13.07 -2.62
C VAL A 55 11.56 13.56 -2.17
N GLU A 56 12.08 14.62 -2.79
CA GLU A 56 13.41 15.15 -2.48
C GLU A 56 13.55 15.54 -1.00
N ARG A 57 12.61 16.30 -0.44
CA ARG A 57 12.69 16.74 0.96
C ARG A 57 12.58 15.57 1.95
N ASN A 58 11.75 14.56 1.64
CA ASN A 58 11.57 13.41 2.52
C ASN A 58 12.74 12.40 2.44
N CYS A 59 13.38 12.26 1.28
CA CYS A 59 14.64 11.52 1.15
C CYS A 59 15.76 12.19 1.94
N LYS A 60 15.93 13.51 1.81
CA LYS A 60 16.92 14.28 2.60
C LYS A 60 16.70 14.19 4.11
N ALA A 61 15.46 14.05 4.53
CA ALA A 61 15.08 13.85 5.93
C ALA A 61 15.13 12.39 6.38
N SER A 62 15.58 11.46 5.53
CA SER A 62 15.65 10.01 5.78
C SER A 62 14.29 9.38 6.17
N ARG A 63 13.19 9.98 5.76
CA ARG A 63 11.84 9.45 5.98
C ARG A 63 11.30 8.67 4.79
N LEU A 64 11.85 8.87 3.59
CA LEU A 64 11.47 8.14 2.38
C LEU A 64 12.71 7.46 1.79
N ASN A 65 12.64 6.14 1.68
CA ASN A 65 13.69 5.29 1.17
C ASN A 65 13.19 4.44 0.01
N PHE A 66 14.11 3.96 -0.85
CA PHE A 66 13.80 3.16 -2.01
C PHE A 66 14.70 1.93 -2.07
N THR A 67 14.14 0.75 -2.31
CA THR A 67 14.88 -0.51 -2.45
C THR A 67 14.23 -1.44 -3.45
N THR A 68 15.00 -2.39 -3.98
CA THR A 68 14.49 -3.49 -4.79
C THR A 68 14.16 -4.73 -3.96
N SER A 69 14.47 -4.72 -2.65
CA SER A 69 14.32 -5.86 -1.75
C SER A 69 13.20 -5.65 -0.73
N LEU A 70 12.12 -6.39 -0.88
CA LEU A 70 11.05 -6.40 0.13
C LEU A 70 11.57 -6.98 1.46
N LYS A 71 12.47 -7.98 1.39
CA LYS A 71 13.11 -8.52 2.59
C LYS A 71 13.83 -7.45 3.40
N GLU A 72 14.62 -6.59 2.74
CA GLU A 72 15.30 -5.46 3.41
C GLU A 72 14.31 -4.53 4.11
N ALA A 73 13.19 -4.21 3.45
CA ALA A 73 12.13 -3.39 4.04
C ALA A 73 11.50 -4.07 5.27
N LEU A 74 11.21 -5.38 5.19
CA LEU A 74 10.65 -6.16 6.31
C LEU A 74 11.62 -6.25 7.49
N ASP A 75 12.90 -6.50 7.23
CA ASP A 75 13.96 -6.59 8.25
C ASP A 75 14.16 -5.25 9.01
N SER A 76 13.76 -4.12 8.42
CA SER A 76 13.79 -2.81 9.09
C SER A 76 12.74 -2.64 10.19
N GLY A 77 11.82 -3.59 10.36
CA GLY A 77 10.78 -3.59 11.39
C GLY A 77 9.55 -2.78 11.00
N VAL A 78 9.08 -2.89 9.77
CA VAL A 78 7.82 -2.29 9.33
C VAL A 78 6.61 -2.92 10.01
N GLU A 79 5.62 -2.10 10.35
CA GLU A 79 4.37 -2.51 10.99
C GLU A 79 3.27 -2.81 9.95
N ALA A 80 3.36 -2.23 8.76
CA ALA A 80 2.46 -2.48 7.65
C ALA A 80 3.20 -2.53 6.32
N VAL A 81 2.72 -3.37 5.40
CA VAL A 81 3.15 -3.44 4.00
C VAL A 81 1.94 -3.13 3.12
N PHE A 82 2.00 -2.02 2.39
CA PHE A 82 1.00 -1.65 1.41
C PHE A 82 1.36 -2.23 0.04
N SER A 83 0.53 -3.07 -0.51
CA SER A 83 0.64 -3.56 -1.89
C SER A 83 -0.06 -2.57 -2.81
N ALA A 84 0.71 -1.88 -3.62
CA ALA A 84 0.27 -0.91 -4.64
C ALA A 84 0.76 -1.31 -6.04
N VAL A 85 0.89 -2.62 -6.27
CA VAL A 85 1.29 -3.18 -7.57
C VAL A 85 0.14 -3.12 -8.57
N GLY A 86 0.48 -3.15 -9.86
CA GLY A 86 -0.52 -3.18 -10.92
C GLY A 86 -1.38 -4.44 -10.91
N THR A 87 -2.61 -4.30 -11.37
CA THR A 87 -3.56 -5.40 -11.61
C THR A 87 -4.08 -5.27 -13.05
N PRO A 88 -3.21 -5.53 -14.06
CA PRO A 88 -3.62 -5.38 -15.45
C PRO A 88 -4.78 -6.34 -15.78
N PRO A 89 -5.61 -6.03 -16.82
CA PRO A 89 -6.59 -6.98 -17.27
C PRO A 89 -5.92 -8.20 -17.89
N ASP A 90 -6.44 -9.39 -17.60
CA ASP A 90 -6.09 -10.62 -18.28
C ASP A 90 -6.84 -10.74 -19.63
N GLU A 91 -6.56 -11.76 -20.44
CA GLU A 91 -7.17 -11.98 -21.76
C GLU A 91 -8.70 -12.08 -21.71
N ASP A 92 -9.26 -12.59 -20.62
CA ASP A 92 -10.70 -12.70 -20.38
C ASP A 92 -11.34 -11.45 -19.75
N GLY A 93 -10.55 -10.39 -19.53
CA GLY A 93 -10.98 -9.14 -18.88
C GLY A 93 -11.00 -9.18 -17.36
N SER A 94 -10.65 -10.30 -16.73
CA SER A 94 -10.44 -10.36 -15.28
C SER A 94 -9.16 -9.62 -14.88
N ALA A 95 -9.03 -9.30 -13.59
CA ALA A 95 -7.80 -8.68 -13.09
C ALA A 95 -6.73 -9.77 -12.86
N ASP A 96 -5.54 -9.59 -13.44
CA ASP A 96 -4.37 -10.42 -13.12
C ASP A 96 -3.89 -10.11 -11.70
N LEU A 97 -4.04 -11.08 -10.81
CA LEU A 97 -3.64 -10.99 -9.41
C LEU A 97 -2.21 -11.54 -9.15
N SER A 98 -1.51 -11.97 -10.18
CA SER A 98 -0.18 -12.60 -10.04
C SER A 98 0.81 -11.74 -9.25
N TYR A 99 0.82 -10.42 -9.52
CA TYR A 99 1.69 -9.47 -8.79
C TYR A 99 1.27 -9.31 -7.33
N VAL A 100 -0.03 -9.19 -7.05
CA VAL A 100 -0.55 -9.06 -5.67
C VAL A 100 -0.23 -10.31 -4.86
N LEU A 101 -0.46 -11.50 -5.41
CA LEU A 101 -0.16 -12.77 -4.76
C LEU A 101 1.35 -13.04 -4.68
N GLY A 102 2.13 -12.55 -5.66
CA GLY A 102 3.59 -12.59 -5.61
C GLY A 102 4.13 -11.82 -4.39
N VAL A 103 3.63 -10.60 -4.16
CA VAL A 103 3.97 -9.80 -2.98
C VAL A 103 3.55 -10.51 -1.69
N ALA A 104 2.35 -11.09 -1.65
CA ALA A 104 1.87 -11.83 -0.48
C ALA A 104 2.78 -13.02 -0.12
N ARG A 105 3.20 -13.81 -1.13
CA ARG A 105 4.15 -14.91 -0.93
C ARG A 105 5.51 -14.40 -0.44
N GLU A 106 6.05 -13.36 -1.06
CA GLU A 106 7.34 -12.80 -0.63
C GLU A 106 7.28 -12.26 0.81
N ILE A 107 6.16 -11.68 1.23
CA ILE A 107 5.91 -11.33 2.63
C ILE A 107 5.98 -12.58 3.50
N GLY A 108 5.21 -13.63 3.20
CA GLY A 108 5.19 -14.88 3.97
C GLY A 108 6.56 -15.57 4.06
N GLN A 109 7.36 -15.47 3.00
CA GLN A 109 8.72 -16.00 2.97
C GLN A 109 9.68 -15.27 3.90
N ASN A 110 9.43 -14.02 4.24
CA ASN A 110 10.43 -13.17 4.89
C ASN A 110 9.99 -12.58 6.24
N ILE A 111 8.69 -12.53 6.58
CA ILE A 111 8.28 -11.97 7.88
C ILE A 111 8.73 -12.83 9.06
N ASN A 112 9.22 -12.15 10.09
CA ASN A 112 9.62 -12.77 11.37
C ASN A 112 8.90 -12.11 12.56
N ASN A 113 8.20 -11.01 12.33
CA ASN A 113 7.41 -10.28 13.32
C ASN A 113 6.06 -9.94 12.71
N TYR A 114 5.11 -9.55 13.57
CA TYR A 114 3.80 -9.10 13.11
C TYR A 114 3.89 -8.01 12.04
N VAL A 115 3.07 -8.17 11.00
CA VAL A 115 2.85 -7.16 9.97
C VAL A 115 1.38 -7.15 9.54
N CYS A 116 0.86 -5.98 9.20
CA CYS A 116 -0.42 -5.87 8.50
C CYS A 116 -0.17 -5.74 6.99
N VAL A 117 -0.69 -6.69 6.22
CA VAL A 117 -0.63 -6.68 4.75
C VAL A 117 -1.83 -5.93 4.22
N VAL A 118 -1.60 -4.77 3.60
CA VAL A 118 -2.65 -3.86 3.16
C VAL A 118 -2.71 -3.83 1.64
N THR A 119 -3.80 -4.28 1.06
CA THR A 119 -4.04 -4.16 -0.39
C THR A 119 -4.57 -2.76 -0.70
N LYS A 120 -3.78 -2.00 -1.46
CA LYS A 120 -4.15 -0.66 -1.95
C LYS A 120 -4.53 -0.67 -3.43
N SER A 121 -4.08 -1.66 -4.18
CA SER A 121 -4.45 -1.92 -5.56
C SER A 121 -5.96 -2.13 -5.72
N THR A 122 -6.49 -1.80 -6.89
CA THR A 122 -7.89 -2.13 -7.25
C THR A 122 -7.98 -3.62 -7.57
N VAL A 123 -8.67 -4.37 -6.74
CA VAL A 123 -8.74 -5.83 -6.81
C VAL A 123 -10.18 -6.33 -6.71
N PRO A 124 -10.52 -7.48 -7.32
CA PRO A 124 -11.82 -8.14 -7.16
C PRO A 124 -12.12 -8.45 -5.69
N VAL A 125 -13.44 -8.51 -5.38
CA VAL A 125 -13.92 -8.91 -4.06
C VAL A 125 -13.48 -10.34 -3.75
N GLY A 126 -12.88 -10.53 -2.57
CA GLY A 126 -12.34 -11.81 -2.11
C GLY A 126 -10.81 -11.93 -2.30
N THR A 127 -10.16 -10.97 -2.92
CA THR A 127 -8.69 -10.99 -3.11
C THR A 127 -7.94 -11.04 -1.77
N ALA A 128 -8.44 -10.38 -0.74
CA ALA A 128 -7.81 -10.42 0.60
C ALA A 128 -7.77 -11.83 1.20
N THR A 129 -8.74 -12.69 0.88
CA THR A 129 -8.70 -14.11 1.28
C THR A 129 -7.52 -14.82 0.62
N LEU A 130 -7.34 -14.62 -0.69
CA LEU A 130 -6.22 -15.19 -1.45
C LEU A 130 -4.86 -14.66 -0.95
N VAL A 131 -4.79 -13.38 -0.59
CA VAL A 131 -3.59 -12.78 0.01
C VAL A 131 -3.27 -13.46 1.35
N ARG A 132 -4.26 -13.65 2.21
CA ARG A 132 -4.10 -14.33 3.50
C ARG A 132 -3.60 -15.76 3.31
N GLU A 133 -4.21 -16.50 2.41
CA GLU A 133 -3.82 -17.88 2.08
C GLU A 133 -2.39 -17.92 1.56
N ALA A 134 -2.01 -17.05 0.64
CA ALA A 134 -0.67 -17.00 0.08
C ALA A 134 0.42 -16.69 1.14
N VAL A 135 0.15 -15.78 2.07
CA VAL A 135 1.07 -15.51 3.19
C VAL A 135 1.17 -16.75 4.11
N GLN A 136 0.02 -17.32 4.49
CA GLN A 136 -0.03 -18.47 5.40
C GLN A 136 0.68 -19.69 4.82
N GLU A 137 0.46 -20.02 3.55
CA GLU A 137 1.16 -21.12 2.86
C GLU A 137 2.69 -21.01 2.98
N GLU A 138 3.24 -19.83 2.83
CA GLU A 138 4.69 -19.62 2.94
C GLU A 138 5.18 -19.71 4.39
N LEU A 139 4.40 -19.25 5.36
CA LEU A 139 4.70 -19.46 6.78
C LEU A 139 4.69 -20.95 7.14
N ASP A 140 3.69 -21.71 6.65
CA ASP A 140 3.58 -23.15 6.88
C ASP A 140 4.76 -23.89 6.26
N LYS A 141 5.18 -23.55 5.03
CA LYS A 141 6.38 -24.11 4.39
C LYS A 141 7.66 -23.87 5.20
N ARG A 142 7.74 -22.71 5.86
CA ARG A 142 8.87 -22.36 6.74
C ARG A 142 8.78 -23.03 8.11
N GLY A 143 7.63 -23.58 8.48
CA GLY A 143 7.39 -24.17 9.81
C GLY A 143 7.40 -23.13 10.93
N VAL A 144 7.01 -21.89 10.67
CA VAL A 144 6.98 -20.79 11.65
C VAL A 144 5.56 -20.30 11.88
N ASN A 145 5.30 -19.84 13.10
CA ASN A 145 4.03 -19.23 13.47
C ASN A 145 4.24 -17.73 13.73
N VAL A 146 4.03 -16.92 12.69
CA VAL A 146 4.11 -15.46 12.76
C VAL A 146 2.73 -14.90 12.56
N GLU A 147 2.26 -14.08 13.51
CA GLU A 147 0.98 -13.40 13.40
C GLU A 147 1.03 -12.33 12.32
N PHE A 148 -0.02 -12.23 11.54
CA PHE A 148 -0.24 -11.16 10.58
C PHE A 148 -1.72 -10.85 10.42
N ASP A 149 -2.03 -9.65 9.96
CA ASP A 149 -3.37 -9.25 9.54
C ASP A 149 -3.39 -8.91 8.05
N VAL A 150 -4.57 -8.96 7.46
CA VAL A 150 -4.83 -8.47 6.09
C VAL A 150 -5.85 -7.35 6.18
N ALA A 151 -5.65 -6.31 5.39
CA ALA A 151 -6.56 -5.18 5.27
C ALA A 151 -6.73 -4.78 3.80
N SER A 152 -7.86 -4.17 3.47
CA SER A 152 -8.11 -3.51 2.19
C SER A 152 -8.21 -2.01 2.39
N ASN A 153 -7.45 -1.23 1.63
CA ASN A 153 -7.44 0.21 1.70
C ASN A 153 -7.40 0.81 0.28
N PRO A 154 -8.50 0.75 -0.45
CA PRO A 154 -8.56 1.30 -1.80
C PRO A 154 -8.29 2.81 -1.80
N GLU A 155 -7.74 3.29 -2.92
CA GLU A 155 -7.50 4.71 -3.18
C GLU A 155 -8.58 5.30 -4.09
N PHE A 156 -8.74 6.63 -4.05
CA PHE A 156 -9.72 7.38 -4.86
C PHE A 156 -9.07 8.63 -5.48
N PHE A 157 -7.81 8.53 -5.88
CA PHE A 157 -7.03 9.65 -6.40
C PHE A 157 -7.48 10.05 -7.81
N LYS A 158 -7.39 11.35 -8.06
CA LYS A 158 -7.49 11.90 -9.41
C LYS A 158 -6.07 12.24 -9.88
N GLU A 159 -5.69 11.73 -11.05
CA GLU A 159 -4.41 12.09 -11.65
C GLU A 159 -4.27 13.60 -11.81
N GLY A 160 -3.12 14.15 -11.38
CA GLY A 160 -2.86 15.58 -11.34
C GLY A 160 -3.34 16.31 -10.07
N ALA A 161 -4.07 15.61 -9.18
CA ALA A 161 -4.52 16.13 -7.88
C ALA A 161 -4.35 15.10 -6.74
N ALA A 162 -3.61 14.03 -6.97
CA ALA A 162 -3.50 12.91 -6.05
C ALA A 162 -2.86 13.27 -4.71
N ILE A 163 -1.88 14.18 -4.69
CA ILE A 163 -1.31 14.69 -3.44
C ILE A 163 -2.38 15.42 -2.63
N ALA A 164 -3.15 16.30 -3.25
CA ALA A 164 -4.22 17.04 -2.57
C ALA A 164 -5.30 16.08 -2.03
N ASP A 165 -5.72 15.11 -2.85
CA ASP A 165 -6.70 14.08 -2.46
C ASP A 165 -6.17 13.19 -1.32
N PHE A 166 -4.87 12.91 -1.26
CA PHE A 166 -4.27 12.14 -0.19
C PHE A 166 -4.13 12.95 1.11
N MET A 167 -3.63 14.19 1.01
CA MET A 167 -3.36 15.05 2.17
C MET A 167 -4.63 15.58 2.83
N SER A 168 -5.71 15.70 2.07
CA SER A 168 -7.04 16.12 2.57
C SER A 168 -8.13 15.24 1.94
N PRO A 169 -8.19 13.97 2.30
CA PRO A 169 -9.10 13.01 1.66
C PRO A 169 -10.57 13.33 2.02
N ASP A 170 -11.46 13.18 1.04
CA ASP A 170 -12.91 13.21 1.30
C ASP A 170 -13.34 12.05 2.18
N ARG A 171 -12.71 10.88 1.98
CA ARG A 171 -12.90 9.66 2.75
C ARG A 171 -11.67 8.76 2.68
N VAL A 172 -11.41 8.02 3.75
CA VAL A 172 -10.44 6.93 3.80
C VAL A 172 -11.20 5.65 4.12
N VAL A 173 -11.35 4.77 3.13
CA VAL A 173 -12.02 3.48 3.30
C VAL A 173 -11.01 2.43 3.73
N VAL A 174 -11.32 1.72 4.81
CA VAL A 174 -10.46 0.66 5.37
C VAL A 174 -11.31 -0.55 5.71
N GLY A 175 -11.07 -1.65 5.03
CA GLY A 175 -11.62 -2.97 5.35
C GLY A 175 -10.67 -3.72 6.27
N VAL A 176 -11.16 -4.12 7.43
CA VAL A 176 -10.39 -4.86 8.45
C VAL A 176 -11.27 -5.86 9.19
N ASP A 177 -10.66 -6.98 9.63
CA ASP A 177 -11.35 -8.03 10.39
C ASP A 177 -10.94 -8.04 11.88
N THR A 178 -9.83 -7.37 12.25
CA THR A 178 -9.30 -7.41 13.61
C THR A 178 -9.20 -6.01 14.24
N PRO A 179 -9.38 -5.90 15.57
CA PRO A 179 -9.15 -4.63 16.28
C PRO A 179 -7.71 -4.15 16.19
N ARG A 180 -6.73 -5.06 16.02
CA ARG A 180 -5.31 -4.74 15.90
C ARG A 180 -5.03 -4.02 14.58
N ALA A 181 -5.50 -4.59 13.47
CA ALA A 181 -5.39 -3.96 12.15
C ALA A 181 -6.12 -2.60 12.12
N ARG A 182 -7.32 -2.52 12.71
CA ARG A 182 -8.07 -1.27 12.82
C ARG A 182 -7.27 -0.17 13.53
N LYS A 183 -6.73 -0.45 14.72
CA LYS A 183 -5.91 0.51 15.48
C LYS A 183 -4.65 0.94 14.73
N LEU A 184 -4.02 0.01 14.00
CA LEU A 184 -2.85 0.33 13.19
C LEU A 184 -3.23 1.29 12.05
N MET A 185 -4.30 1.01 11.31
CA MET A 185 -4.76 1.86 10.21
C MET A 185 -5.23 3.24 10.71
N GLU A 186 -5.93 3.30 11.85
CA GLU A 186 -6.27 4.57 12.53
C GLU A 186 -5.01 5.40 12.81
N ARG A 187 -3.96 4.77 13.36
CA ARG A 187 -2.69 5.44 13.68
C ARG A 187 -1.97 5.94 12.42
N ILE A 188 -1.98 5.15 11.34
CA ILE A 188 -1.36 5.52 10.05
C ILE A 188 -2.07 6.74 9.44
N TYR A 189 -3.41 6.75 9.44
CA TYR A 189 -4.19 7.80 8.78
C TYR A 189 -4.56 8.99 9.68
N ARG A 190 -4.30 8.91 10.98
CA ARG A 190 -4.60 9.99 11.92
C ARG A 190 -4.11 11.38 11.47
N PRO A 191 -2.87 11.55 10.95
CA PRO A 191 -2.40 12.87 10.53
C PRO A 191 -3.24 13.51 9.42
N PHE A 192 -3.94 12.70 8.61
CA PHE A 192 -4.71 13.14 7.45
C PHE A 192 -6.19 13.40 7.79
N THR A 193 -6.65 12.99 8.97
CA THR A 193 -8.06 13.01 9.36
C THR A 193 -8.30 13.79 10.67
N LEU A 194 -7.36 14.62 11.10
CA LEU A 194 -7.44 15.37 12.37
C LEU A 194 -8.62 16.34 12.46
N SER A 195 -9.07 16.89 11.33
CA SER A 195 -10.12 17.93 11.28
C SER A 195 -11.52 17.35 11.06
N SER A 196 -11.65 16.06 10.78
CA SER A 196 -12.96 15.45 10.48
C SER A 196 -12.90 13.93 10.56
N ASP A 197 -14.01 13.31 10.96
CA ASP A 197 -14.15 11.85 10.93
C ASP A 197 -14.40 11.37 9.49
N ARG A 198 -13.31 11.17 8.75
CA ARG A 198 -13.32 10.74 7.35
C ARG A 198 -12.90 9.29 7.16
N MET A 199 -12.60 8.58 8.27
CA MET A 199 -12.27 7.17 8.21
C MET A 199 -13.55 6.32 8.22
N ILE A 200 -13.72 5.52 7.19
CA ILE A 200 -14.82 4.58 7.05
C ILE A 200 -14.25 3.17 7.23
N PHE A 201 -14.54 2.58 8.38
CA PHE A 201 -14.19 1.19 8.63
C PHE A 201 -15.34 0.26 8.26
N THR A 202 -15.02 -0.80 7.53
CA THR A 202 -15.96 -1.82 7.11
C THR A 202 -15.27 -3.20 7.12
N ASP A 203 -16.00 -4.26 6.76
CA ASP A 203 -15.37 -5.54 6.44
C ASP A 203 -14.54 -5.44 5.15
N ILE A 204 -13.61 -6.36 4.98
CA ILE A 204 -12.64 -6.31 3.87
C ILE A 204 -13.33 -6.41 2.50
N ARG A 205 -14.32 -7.31 2.37
CA ARG A 205 -15.02 -7.52 1.10
C ARG A 205 -15.82 -6.28 0.66
N SER A 206 -16.44 -5.59 1.62
CA SER A 206 -17.12 -4.33 1.36
C SER A 206 -16.15 -3.23 0.92
N ALA A 207 -14.95 -3.13 1.52
CA ALA A 207 -13.93 -2.18 1.09
C ALA A 207 -13.46 -2.45 -0.36
N GLU A 208 -13.24 -3.71 -0.72
CA GLU A 208 -12.91 -4.11 -2.09
C GLU A 208 -14.04 -3.73 -3.08
N MET A 209 -15.30 -3.99 -2.73
CA MET A 209 -16.47 -3.66 -3.55
C MET A 209 -16.64 -2.15 -3.74
N ILE A 210 -16.45 -1.35 -2.71
CA ILE A 210 -16.61 0.12 -2.75
C ILE A 210 -15.76 0.73 -3.87
N LYS A 211 -14.52 0.25 -4.09
CA LYS A 211 -13.66 0.75 -5.17
C LYS A 211 -14.25 0.45 -6.56
N TYR A 212 -14.72 -0.78 -6.78
CA TYR A 212 -15.36 -1.16 -8.03
C TYR A 212 -16.64 -0.36 -8.29
N ALA A 213 -17.49 -0.24 -7.29
CA ALA A 213 -18.73 0.53 -7.39
C ALA A 213 -18.44 2.01 -7.70
N ALA A 214 -17.47 2.62 -7.03
CA ALA A 214 -17.08 4.01 -7.29
C ALA A 214 -16.57 4.19 -8.71
N ASN A 215 -15.72 3.30 -9.21
CA ASN A 215 -15.20 3.38 -10.58
C ASN A 215 -16.30 3.17 -11.62
N ALA A 216 -17.20 2.21 -11.41
CA ALA A 216 -18.33 1.97 -12.32
C ALA A 216 -19.26 3.17 -12.40
N MET A 217 -19.58 3.82 -11.26
CA MET A 217 -20.42 5.02 -11.23
C MET A 217 -19.76 6.23 -11.91
N LEU A 218 -18.44 6.31 -11.92
CA LEU A 218 -17.72 7.40 -12.60
C LEU A 218 -17.63 7.17 -14.12
N ALA A 219 -17.77 5.92 -14.58
CA ALA A 219 -17.68 5.54 -15.98
C ALA A 219 -19.04 5.60 -16.70
N THR A 220 -20.16 5.79 -15.98
CA THR A 220 -21.52 5.93 -16.52
C THR A 220 -21.98 7.37 -16.53
#